data_37b66e4dfa46a3c056fd1b2b0fa14117
#
_entry.id   37b66e4dfa46a3c056fd1b2b0fa14117
#
_cell.length_a   1.000
_cell.length_b   1.000
_cell.length_c   1.000
_cell.angle_alpha   90.00
_cell.angle_beta   90.00
_cell.angle_gamma   90.00
#
_symmetry.space_group_name_H-M   'P 1'
#
loop_
_entity.id
_entity.type
_entity.pdbx_description
1 polymer ?
#
loop_
_entity_poly.entity_id
_entity_poly.type
_entity_poly.pdbx_seq_one_letter_code
_entity_poly.pdbx_strand_id
1 'polypeptide(L)'
;MLEVMVRHRLGDFALDANFASDGGLTALFGRSGSGKTSLINAIAGLIRPDHARIVVGDEVLTDTDRHIFVPRHRRRTAYIFQEGRLFPHLTVRQNLLYGRWFTRPLQRRGDFTQVVDMLGIGHLLRRRPALLSGGEKQRVAIGRALLASPRLLLMDEPLASLDEDRKAEILPYIERLRDETRLPIVYVSHSIAEVARLASTLVILSEGRIAAAGPAAEVMTRLDLSPITGRPETGAIIETRIVDHDAAFGLTRLRAAAGELRVPRLELPAGSKVRVRVRARDVMIAVREPTGLSALNVLPGVITEIGPSEGPIAELRLDCRGDALIARLTRQSIATLKLSNGRKVYAVIKSVAFDSRAVGRGSDMAKSADVEAVVAEDLFSGATRRDHQSADPAPAAD
;
A
#
# COMPACT_ATOMS: atom_id res chain seq x y z
N MET A 1 7.87 -12.77 -0.29
CA MET A 1 8.61 -12.49 0.95
C MET A 1 9.74 -11.53 0.65
N LEU A 2 9.96 -10.55 1.52
CA LEU A 2 11.07 -9.59 1.49
C LEU A 2 11.72 -9.57 2.87
N GLU A 3 13.01 -9.88 2.95
CA GLU A 3 13.80 -9.76 4.18
C GLU A 3 14.87 -8.70 3.97
N VAL A 4 14.99 -7.77 4.92
CA VAL A 4 15.93 -6.66 4.86
C VAL A 4 16.61 -6.51 6.22
N MET A 5 17.91 -6.73 6.25
CA MET A 5 18.78 -6.35 7.34
C MET A 5 19.88 -5.47 6.75
N VAL A 6 19.99 -4.24 7.23
CA VAL A 6 20.96 -3.26 6.73
C VAL A 6 21.54 -2.48 7.90
N ARG A 7 22.87 -2.49 8.05
CA ARG A 7 23.62 -1.56 8.88
C ARG A 7 24.60 -0.79 8.01
N HIS A 8 24.52 0.51 8.08
CA HIS A 8 25.35 1.37 7.23
C HIS A 8 25.58 2.73 7.88
N ARG A 9 26.80 3.23 7.79
CA ARG A 9 27.17 4.55 8.30
C ARG A 9 27.36 5.53 7.15
N LEU A 10 26.64 6.65 7.22
CA LEU A 10 26.69 7.75 6.25
C LEU A 10 27.15 9.03 6.97
N GLY A 11 28.45 9.22 7.07
CA GLY A 11 29.02 10.29 7.93
C GLY A 11 28.62 10.07 9.39
N ASP A 12 27.92 11.05 9.96
CA ASP A 12 27.43 10.97 11.35
C ASP A 12 26.11 10.22 11.49
N PHE A 13 25.43 9.94 10.39
CA PHE A 13 24.17 9.20 10.39
C PHE A 13 24.41 7.69 10.33
N ALA A 14 23.77 6.94 11.23
CA ALA A 14 23.81 5.50 11.26
C ALA A 14 22.44 4.91 10.93
N LEU A 15 22.39 4.08 9.89
CA LEU A 15 21.21 3.29 9.52
C LEU A 15 21.35 1.89 10.12
N ASP A 16 20.38 1.46 10.92
CA ASP A 16 20.25 0.09 11.45
C ASP A 16 18.78 -0.36 11.30
N ALA A 17 18.51 -1.09 10.23
CA ALA A 17 17.16 -1.50 9.86
C ALA A 17 17.09 -3.02 9.69
N ASN A 18 16.13 -3.66 10.39
CA ASN A 18 15.86 -5.09 10.28
C ASN A 18 14.35 -5.33 10.27
N PHE A 19 13.83 -5.84 9.15
CA PHE A 19 12.42 -6.20 9.01
C PHE A 19 12.20 -7.28 7.97
N ALA A 20 11.05 -7.95 8.07
CA ALA A 20 10.56 -8.89 7.07
C ALA A 20 9.11 -8.54 6.68
N SER A 21 8.73 -8.94 5.47
CA SER A 21 7.39 -8.77 4.92
C SER A 21 7.03 -9.94 4.02
N ASP A 22 5.83 -10.47 4.16
CA ASP A 22 5.36 -11.65 3.39
C ASP A 22 4.99 -11.34 1.94
N GLY A 23 5.15 -10.09 1.51
CA GLY A 23 4.80 -9.60 0.17
C GLY A 23 3.74 -8.50 0.22
N GLY A 24 3.09 -8.24 -0.93
CA GLY A 24 2.18 -7.10 -1.06
C GLY A 24 2.93 -5.77 -1.01
N LEU A 25 2.32 -4.74 -0.42
CA LEU A 25 2.90 -3.42 -0.31
C LEU A 25 3.43 -3.15 1.11
N THR A 26 4.75 -3.01 1.23
CA THR A 26 5.44 -2.61 2.45
C THR A 26 5.70 -1.11 2.41
N ALA A 27 5.06 -0.36 3.29
CA ALA A 27 5.29 1.08 3.42
C ALA A 27 6.46 1.36 4.38
N LEU A 28 7.40 2.18 3.93
CA LEU A 28 8.44 2.78 4.76
C LEU A 28 7.99 4.20 5.14
N PHE A 29 7.67 4.40 6.39
CA PHE A 29 7.19 5.67 6.92
C PHE A 29 8.18 6.27 7.93
N GLY A 30 8.23 7.59 8.02
CA GLY A 30 9.05 8.32 8.98
C GLY A 30 9.27 9.76 8.56
N ARG A 31 9.78 10.58 9.46
CA ARG A 31 10.08 11.99 9.20
C ARG A 31 11.17 12.13 8.12
N SER A 32 11.27 13.32 7.52
CA SER A 32 12.40 13.63 6.63
C SER A 32 13.72 13.41 7.38
N GLY A 33 14.71 12.83 6.70
CA GLY A 33 16.00 12.49 7.31
C GLY A 33 16.03 11.21 8.15
N SER A 34 14.92 10.46 8.29
CA SER A 34 14.91 9.21 9.10
C SER A 34 15.66 8.03 8.46
N GLY A 35 16.15 8.15 7.20
CA GLY A 35 16.92 7.10 6.52
C GLY A 35 16.15 6.29 5.47
N LYS A 36 14.88 6.63 5.16
CA LYS A 36 14.05 5.91 4.19
C LYS A 36 14.70 5.77 2.81
N THR A 37 15.17 6.91 2.25
CA THR A 37 15.84 6.93 0.95
C THR A 37 17.16 6.15 0.97
N SER A 38 17.92 6.19 2.06
CA SER A 38 19.14 5.39 2.20
C SER A 38 18.83 3.89 2.23
N LEU A 39 17.78 3.50 2.95
CA LEU A 39 17.33 2.12 3.03
C LEU A 39 16.85 1.58 1.67
N ILE A 40 15.99 2.33 0.97
CA ILE A 40 15.50 1.91 -0.36
C ILE A 40 16.65 1.87 -1.39
N ASN A 41 17.64 2.77 -1.29
CA ASN A 41 18.84 2.77 -2.12
C ASN A 41 19.74 1.54 -1.85
N ALA A 42 19.85 1.11 -0.59
CA ALA A 42 20.56 -0.13 -0.25
C ALA A 42 19.83 -1.35 -0.85
N ILE A 43 18.50 -1.41 -0.77
CA ILE A 43 17.68 -2.47 -1.38
C ILE A 43 17.84 -2.46 -2.91
N ALA A 44 17.87 -1.28 -3.52
CA ALA A 44 18.10 -1.12 -4.96
C ALA A 44 19.52 -1.50 -5.43
N GLY A 45 20.48 -1.57 -4.51
CA GLY A 45 21.90 -1.77 -4.83
C GLY A 45 22.58 -0.51 -5.37
N LEU A 46 22.02 0.66 -5.07
CA LEU A 46 22.62 1.97 -5.37
C LEU A 46 23.66 2.37 -4.32
N ILE A 47 23.53 1.84 -3.11
CA ILE A 47 24.49 1.97 -2.00
C ILE A 47 24.97 0.56 -1.64
N ARG A 48 26.24 0.42 -1.33
CA ARG A 48 26.82 -0.81 -0.77
C ARG A 48 26.89 -0.65 0.74
N PRO A 49 26.04 -1.35 1.52
CA PRO A 49 26.04 -1.25 2.97
C PRO A 49 27.29 -1.88 3.61
N ASP A 50 27.62 -1.45 4.83
CA ASP A 50 28.73 -2.04 5.60
C ASP A 50 28.41 -3.48 6.01
N HIS A 51 27.19 -3.71 6.54
CA HIS A 51 26.64 -5.02 6.83
C HIS A 51 25.22 -5.10 6.33
N ALA A 52 24.91 -6.11 5.54
CA ALA A 52 23.56 -6.29 5.03
C ALA A 52 23.26 -7.74 4.62
N ARG A 53 22.00 -8.12 4.84
CA ARG A 53 21.36 -9.27 4.21
C ARG A 53 20.02 -8.80 3.62
N ILE A 54 19.89 -8.89 2.30
CA ILE A 54 18.68 -8.49 1.55
C ILE A 54 18.26 -9.66 0.67
N VAL A 55 17.04 -10.16 0.91
CA VAL A 55 16.46 -11.31 0.20
C VAL A 55 15.11 -10.91 -0.39
N VAL A 56 14.88 -11.27 -1.65
CA VAL A 56 13.60 -11.06 -2.35
C VAL A 56 13.12 -12.39 -2.92
N GLY A 57 12.04 -12.91 -2.38
CA GLY A 57 11.63 -14.30 -2.64
C GLY A 57 12.71 -15.27 -2.18
N ASP A 58 13.22 -16.05 -3.11
CA ASP A 58 14.28 -17.03 -2.85
C ASP A 58 15.68 -16.51 -3.24
N GLU A 59 15.78 -15.26 -3.69
CA GLU A 59 17.05 -14.71 -4.20
C GLU A 59 17.71 -13.78 -3.19
N VAL A 60 18.95 -14.09 -2.83
CA VAL A 60 19.81 -13.23 -2.01
C VAL A 60 20.42 -12.15 -2.89
N LEU A 61 20.01 -10.90 -2.70
CA LEU A 61 20.53 -9.74 -3.45
C LEU A 61 21.80 -9.15 -2.84
N THR A 62 21.89 -9.19 -1.52
CA THR A 62 23.07 -8.75 -0.75
C THR A 62 23.21 -9.64 0.47
N ASP A 63 24.42 -10.10 0.73
CA ASP A 63 24.83 -10.78 1.95
C ASP A 63 26.32 -10.47 2.16
N THR A 64 26.62 -9.54 3.06
CA THR A 64 27.99 -9.08 3.29
C THR A 64 28.88 -10.14 3.90
N ASP A 65 28.32 -11.03 4.74
CA ASP A 65 29.04 -12.08 5.42
C ASP A 65 29.47 -13.19 4.42
N ARG A 66 28.65 -13.38 3.37
CA ARG A 66 28.94 -14.30 2.28
C ARG A 66 29.57 -13.63 1.06
N HIS A 67 29.93 -12.35 1.14
CA HIS A 67 30.48 -11.55 0.04
C HIS A 67 29.57 -11.50 -1.21
N ILE A 68 28.25 -11.65 -1.03
CA ILE A 68 27.26 -11.58 -2.12
C ILE A 68 26.82 -10.13 -2.28
N PHE A 69 27.02 -9.57 -3.47
CA PHE A 69 26.46 -8.28 -3.87
C PHE A 69 26.04 -8.33 -5.33
N VAL A 70 24.75 -8.56 -5.56
CA VAL A 70 24.18 -8.57 -6.91
C VAL A 70 24.17 -7.14 -7.43
N PRO A 71 24.83 -6.84 -8.56
CA PRO A 71 24.86 -5.48 -9.11
C PRO A 71 23.47 -5.05 -9.57
N ARG A 72 23.16 -3.74 -9.48
CA ARG A 72 21.82 -3.17 -9.74
C ARG A 72 21.12 -3.67 -11.01
N HIS A 73 21.87 -3.78 -12.12
CA HIS A 73 21.30 -4.22 -13.41
C HIS A 73 20.90 -5.70 -13.45
N ARG A 74 21.35 -6.52 -12.49
CA ARG A 74 20.99 -7.94 -12.35
C ARG A 74 19.93 -8.19 -11.27
N ARG A 75 19.66 -7.21 -10.38
CA ARG A 75 18.67 -7.36 -9.28
C ARG A 75 17.24 -7.49 -9.78
N ARG A 76 16.96 -7.10 -11.02
CA ARG A 76 15.59 -7.03 -11.56
C ARG A 76 14.65 -6.25 -10.67
N THR A 77 15.16 -5.18 -10.05
CA THR A 77 14.36 -4.21 -9.28
C THR A 77 14.00 -3.05 -10.19
N ALA A 78 12.74 -2.63 -10.16
CA ALA A 78 12.32 -1.38 -10.78
C ALA A 78 12.24 -0.28 -9.72
N TYR A 79 12.76 0.90 -10.04
CA TYR A 79 12.77 2.05 -9.14
C TYR A 79 11.97 3.19 -9.74
N ILE A 80 10.96 3.66 -9.01
CA ILE A 80 10.14 4.82 -9.34
C ILE A 80 10.53 5.93 -8.40
N PHE A 81 11.07 7.00 -8.97
CA PHE A 81 11.47 8.19 -8.23
C PHE A 81 10.29 9.14 -8.03
N GLN A 82 10.43 10.08 -7.13
CA GLN A 82 9.47 11.16 -6.88
C GLN A 82 9.10 11.89 -8.18
N GLU A 83 10.08 12.17 -9.04
CA GLU A 83 9.86 12.61 -10.41
C GLU A 83 9.85 11.39 -11.34
N GLY A 84 8.91 11.30 -12.26
CA GLY A 84 8.74 10.13 -13.15
C GLY A 84 9.94 9.80 -14.06
N ARG A 85 10.93 10.71 -14.19
CA ARG A 85 12.20 10.57 -14.95
C ARG A 85 12.01 9.84 -16.28
N LEU A 86 11.01 10.27 -17.05
CA LEU A 86 10.76 9.73 -18.39
C LEU A 86 11.83 10.24 -19.37
N PHE A 87 12.13 9.44 -20.40
CA PHE A 87 13.01 9.86 -21.49
C PHE A 87 12.28 10.91 -22.33
N PRO A 88 12.73 12.18 -22.34
CA PRO A 88 11.96 13.28 -22.93
C PRO A 88 11.86 13.21 -24.46
N HIS A 89 12.83 12.57 -25.11
CA HIS A 89 12.91 12.39 -26.57
C HIS A 89 12.08 11.20 -27.06
N LEU A 90 11.63 10.30 -26.19
CA LEU A 90 10.83 9.15 -26.53
C LEU A 90 9.33 9.42 -26.33
N THR A 91 8.49 8.80 -27.15
CA THR A 91 7.04 8.76 -26.92
C THR A 91 6.70 7.93 -25.69
N VAL A 92 5.47 8.03 -25.19
CA VAL A 92 4.97 7.18 -24.08
C VAL A 92 5.15 5.71 -24.41
N ARG A 93 4.75 5.26 -25.61
CA ARG A 93 4.93 3.87 -26.04
C ARG A 93 6.40 3.43 -25.98
N GLN A 94 7.30 4.26 -26.46
CA GLN A 94 8.74 3.97 -26.43
C GLN A 94 9.30 3.96 -25.00
N ASN A 95 8.86 4.88 -24.15
CA ASN A 95 9.20 4.87 -22.72
C ASN A 95 8.76 3.56 -22.06
N LEU A 96 7.52 3.11 -22.30
CA LEU A 96 6.96 1.88 -21.75
C LEU A 96 7.77 0.65 -22.18
N LEU A 97 8.16 0.58 -23.45
CA LEU A 97 8.87 -0.57 -24.01
C LEU A 97 10.37 -0.54 -23.74
N TYR A 98 10.92 0.59 -23.24
CA TYR A 98 12.37 0.74 -23.08
C TYR A 98 13.01 -0.36 -22.24
N GLY A 99 12.47 -0.63 -21.04
CA GLY A 99 12.99 -1.69 -20.17
C GLY A 99 12.82 -3.09 -20.75
N ARG A 100 11.75 -3.30 -21.53
CA ARG A 100 11.45 -4.59 -22.18
C ARG A 100 12.48 -4.96 -23.25
N TRP A 101 13.12 -3.98 -23.88
CA TRP A 101 14.18 -4.27 -24.88
C TRP A 101 15.40 -4.95 -24.26
N PHE A 102 15.70 -4.67 -23.00
CA PHE A 102 16.83 -5.28 -22.28
C PHE A 102 16.44 -6.54 -21.50
N THR A 103 15.14 -6.87 -21.43
CA THR A 103 14.66 -8.07 -20.74
C THR A 103 14.64 -9.25 -21.69
N ARG A 104 15.27 -10.37 -21.28
CA ARG A 104 15.29 -11.61 -22.08
C ARG A 104 13.85 -12.09 -22.35
N PRO A 105 13.52 -12.60 -23.55
CA PRO A 105 12.16 -13.01 -23.92
C PRO A 105 11.49 -13.94 -22.89
N LEU A 106 12.22 -14.97 -22.44
CA LEU A 106 11.75 -15.94 -21.43
C LEU A 106 11.48 -15.33 -20.03
N GLN A 107 11.97 -14.13 -19.76
CA GLN A 107 11.81 -13.45 -18.49
C GLN A 107 10.75 -12.34 -18.54
N ARG A 108 10.17 -12.10 -19.72
CA ARG A 108 9.15 -11.06 -19.91
C ARG A 108 7.85 -11.52 -19.24
N ARG A 109 7.48 -10.84 -18.17
CA ARG A 109 6.22 -10.98 -17.49
C ARG A 109 5.41 -9.71 -17.75
N GLY A 110 4.10 -9.82 -17.88
CA GLY A 110 3.20 -8.70 -18.12
C GLY A 110 2.99 -8.42 -19.61
N ASP A 111 1.72 -8.40 -19.96
CA ASP A 111 1.24 -8.00 -21.27
C ASP A 111 1.21 -6.48 -21.39
N PHE A 112 1.60 -5.96 -22.55
CA PHE A 112 1.63 -4.53 -22.82
C PHE A 112 0.22 -3.92 -22.73
N THR A 113 -0.76 -4.61 -23.29
CA THR A 113 -2.15 -4.14 -23.33
C THR A 113 -2.73 -4.11 -21.93
N GLN A 114 -2.54 -5.18 -21.14
CA GLN A 114 -2.98 -5.22 -19.74
C GLN A 114 -2.41 -4.08 -18.90
N VAL A 115 -1.11 -3.79 -19.03
CA VAL A 115 -0.47 -2.69 -18.28
C VAL A 115 -0.99 -1.34 -18.74
N VAL A 116 -1.19 -1.13 -20.04
CA VAL A 116 -1.74 0.11 -20.59
C VAL A 116 -3.18 0.34 -20.11
N ASP A 117 -4.00 -0.71 -20.12
CA ASP A 117 -5.40 -0.64 -19.67
C ASP A 117 -5.51 -0.50 -18.16
N MET A 118 -4.68 -1.24 -17.40
CA MET A 118 -4.59 -1.10 -15.94
C MET A 118 -4.33 0.34 -15.53
N LEU A 119 -3.42 1.03 -16.24
CA LEU A 119 -2.99 2.39 -15.91
C LEU A 119 -3.80 3.47 -16.65
N GLY A 120 -4.72 3.11 -17.54
CA GLY A 120 -5.56 4.05 -18.28
C GLY A 120 -4.76 5.01 -19.17
N ILE A 121 -3.64 4.56 -19.77
CA ILE A 121 -2.71 5.41 -20.54
C ILE A 121 -2.74 5.17 -22.05
N GLY A 122 -3.72 4.40 -22.56
CA GLY A 122 -3.82 4.05 -23.98
C GLY A 122 -3.88 5.26 -24.92
N HIS A 123 -4.64 6.29 -24.52
CA HIS A 123 -4.78 7.55 -25.28
C HIS A 123 -3.51 8.43 -25.29
N LEU A 124 -2.52 8.11 -24.47
CA LEU A 124 -1.26 8.87 -24.33
C LEU A 124 -0.12 8.27 -25.16
N LEU A 125 -0.25 7.08 -25.71
CA LEU A 125 0.86 6.28 -26.28
C LEU A 125 1.69 7.01 -27.34
N ARG A 126 1.08 7.93 -28.09
CA ARG A 126 1.75 8.72 -29.14
C ARG A 126 2.35 10.04 -28.63
N ARG A 127 1.98 10.46 -27.41
CA ARG A 127 2.46 11.73 -26.83
C ARG A 127 3.90 11.61 -26.35
N ARG A 128 4.60 12.76 -26.21
CA ARG A 128 5.89 12.88 -25.55
C ARG A 128 5.70 13.36 -24.10
N PRO A 129 6.65 13.09 -23.19
CA PRO A 129 6.55 13.47 -21.78
C PRO A 129 6.29 14.94 -21.52
N ALA A 130 6.76 15.85 -22.38
CA ALA A 130 6.50 17.28 -22.26
C ALA A 130 5.00 17.65 -22.31
N LEU A 131 4.18 16.83 -22.97
CA LEU A 131 2.73 17.05 -23.15
C LEU A 131 1.88 16.30 -22.10
N LEU A 132 2.49 15.76 -21.06
CA LEU A 132 1.81 14.99 -20.02
C LEU A 132 1.71 15.81 -18.72
N SER A 133 0.58 15.65 -18.04
CA SER A 133 0.39 16.10 -16.66
C SER A 133 1.32 15.33 -15.70
N GLY A 134 1.49 15.82 -14.46
CA GLY A 134 2.28 15.13 -13.44
C GLY A 134 1.77 13.72 -13.17
N GLY A 135 0.46 13.55 -13.04
CA GLY A 135 -0.17 12.24 -12.83
C GLY A 135 -0.02 11.28 -14.01
N GLU A 136 -0.14 11.79 -15.26
CA GLU A 136 0.10 11.00 -16.47
C GLU A 136 1.56 10.55 -16.56
N LYS A 137 2.53 11.45 -16.24
CA LYS A 137 3.96 11.09 -16.18
C LYS A 137 4.20 9.96 -15.17
N GLN A 138 3.56 10.03 -14.01
CA GLN A 138 3.72 9.04 -12.96
C GLN A 138 3.14 7.68 -13.38
N ARG A 139 1.94 7.64 -13.99
CA ARG A 139 1.35 6.41 -14.54
C ARG A 139 2.23 5.78 -15.62
N VAL A 140 2.80 6.59 -16.50
CA VAL A 140 3.74 6.11 -17.52
C VAL A 140 5.03 5.56 -16.89
N ALA A 141 5.55 6.20 -15.83
CA ALA A 141 6.73 5.71 -15.11
C ALA A 141 6.46 4.35 -14.43
N ILE A 142 5.28 4.18 -13.83
CA ILE A 142 4.83 2.90 -13.27
C ILE A 142 4.73 1.84 -14.39
N GLY A 143 4.11 2.15 -15.50
CA GLY A 143 3.98 1.23 -16.64
C GLY A 143 5.34 0.80 -17.21
N ARG A 144 6.28 1.73 -17.35
CA ARG A 144 7.66 1.44 -17.77
C ARG A 144 8.35 0.49 -16.79
N ALA A 145 8.16 0.71 -15.49
CA ALA A 145 8.70 -0.13 -14.43
C ALA A 145 8.16 -1.56 -14.50
N LEU A 146 6.85 -1.74 -14.67
CA LEU A 146 6.18 -3.04 -14.76
C LEU A 146 6.59 -3.84 -15.99
N LEU A 147 6.64 -3.18 -17.16
CA LEU A 147 7.01 -3.82 -18.43
C LEU A 147 8.47 -4.23 -18.50
N ALA A 148 9.32 -3.73 -17.60
CA ALA A 148 10.66 -4.25 -17.39
C ALA A 148 10.68 -5.61 -16.68
N SER A 149 9.52 -6.12 -16.26
CA SER A 149 9.36 -7.43 -15.60
C SER A 149 10.21 -7.57 -14.33
N PRO A 150 10.07 -6.64 -13.37
CA PRO A 150 10.84 -6.65 -12.14
C PRO A 150 10.38 -7.79 -11.20
N ARG A 151 11.25 -8.13 -10.22
CA ARG A 151 10.92 -9.00 -9.08
C ARG A 151 10.55 -8.20 -7.83
N LEU A 152 10.92 -6.92 -7.81
CA LEU A 152 10.65 -6.00 -6.71
C LEU A 152 10.42 -4.60 -7.30
N LEU A 153 9.39 -3.92 -6.84
CA LEU A 153 9.10 -2.54 -7.20
C LEU A 153 9.42 -1.62 -6.02
N LEU A 154 10.26 -0.65 -6.26
CA LEU A 154 10.66 0.37 -5.28
C LEU A 154 10.06 1.71 -5.70
N MET A 155 9.30 2.33 -4.82
CA MET A 155 8.67 3.62 -5.04
C MET A 155 9.12 4.60 -3.95
N ASP A 156 9.88 5.63 -4.32
CA ASP A 156 10.41 6.63 -3.40
C ASP A 156 9.60 7.92 -3.50
N GLU A 157 8.69 8.12 -2.57
CA GLU A 157 7.74 9.25 -2.50
C GLU A 157 7.04 9.55 -3.84
N PRO A 158 6.44 8.55 -4.51
CA PRO A 158 6.00 8.67 -5.89
C PRO A 158 4.86 9.68 -6.10
N LEU A 159 4.18 10.12 -5.04
CA LEU A 159 3.05 11.04 -5.12
C LEU A 159 3.33 12.39 -4.44
N ALA A 160 4.54 12.62 -3.91
CA ALA A 160 4.84 13.81 -3.10
C ALA A 160 4.70 15.14 -3.86
N SER A 161 4.91 15.15 -5.18
CA SER A 161 4.82 16.34 -6.02
C SER A 161 3.42 16.61 -6.58
N LEU A 162 2.40 15.85 -6.15
CA LEU A 162 1.03 15.92 -6.67
C LEU A 162 0.09 16.53 -5.63
N ASP A 163 -0.89 17.29 -6.11
CA ASP A 163 -2.03 17.73 -5.32
C ASP A 163 -2.96 16.55 -4.96
N GLU A 164 -3.85 16.75 -3.98
CA GLU A 164 -4.71 15.67 -3.47
C GLU A 164 -5.66 15.10 -4.53
N ASP A 165 -6.14 15.92 -5.47
CA ASP A 165 -7.02 15.43 -6.54
C ASP A 165 -6.27 14.50 -7.49
N ARG A 166 -5.04 14.85 -7.87
CA ARG A 166 -4.18 13.99 -8.70
C ARG A 166 -3.71 12.74 -7.97
N LYS A 167 -3.46 12.83 -6.65
CA LYS A 167 -3.18 11.64 -5.84
C LYS A 167 -4.37 10.69 -5.85
N ALA A 168 -5.60 11.22 -5.68
CA ALA A 168 -6.83 10.43 -5.73
C ALA A 168 -7.02 9.70 -7.07
N GLU A 169 -6.56 10.28 -8.19
CA GLU A 169 -6.57 9.61 -9.49
C GLU A 169 -5.58 8.44 -9.60
N ILE A 170 -4.41 8.54 -8.94
CA ILE A 170 -3.33 7.54 -9.11
C ILE A 170 -3.45 6.40 -8.09
N LEU A 171 -3.87 6.68 -6.86
CA LEU A 171 -3.97 5.69 -5.79
C LEU A 171 -4.74 4.42 -6.20
N PRO A 172 -5.87 4.48 -6.94
CA PRO A 172 -6.57 3.28 -7.41
C PRO A 172 -5.72 2.39 -8.33
N TYR A 173 -4.80 2.97 -9.11
CA TYR A 173 -3.90 2.18 -9.95
C TYR A 173 -2.82 1.47 -9.14
N ILE A 174 -2.32 2.10 -8.06
CA ILE A 174 -1.37 1.46 -7.15
C ILE A 174 -2.06 0.34 -6.36
N GLU A 175 -3.33 0.53 -5.96
CA GLU A 175 -4.15 -0.51 -5.33
C GLU A 175 -4.33 -1.71 -6.25
N ARG A 176 -4.75 -1.47 -7.50
CA ARG A 176 -4.88 -2.53 -8.51
C ARG A 176 -3.55 -3.25 -8.71
N LEU A 177 -2.44 -2.51 -8.80
CA LEU A 177 -1.12 -3.09 -8.92
C LEU A 177 -0.79 -4.02 -7.74
N ARG A 178 -1.05 -3.59 -6.50
CA ARG A 178 -0.87 -4.39 -5.29
C ARG A 178 -1.73 -5.66 -5.32
N ASP A 179 -3.00 -5.54 -5.73
CA ASP A 179 -3.99 -6.60 -5.62
C ASP A 179 -3.92 -7.58 -6.81
N GLU A 180 -3.67 -7.08 -8.03
CA GLU A 180 -3.65 -7.88 -9.25
C GLU A 180 -2.26 -8.50 -9.55
N THR A 181 -1.19 -8.00 -8.91
CA THR A 181 0.15 -8.55 -9.12
C THR A 181 0.69 -9.14 -7.81
N ARG A 182 1.39 -10.26 -7.90
CA ARG A 182 2.14 -10.83 -6.76
C ARG A 182 3.52 -10.20 -6.58
N LEU A 183 3.72 -9.00 -7.13
CA LEU A 183 4.98 -8.28 -7.10
C LEU A 183 5.15 -7.61 -5.73
N PRO A 184 6.20 -7.91 -4.97
CA PRO A 184 6.51 -7.17 -3.76
C PRO A 184 6.77 -5.70 -4.09
N ILE A 185 6.17 -4.80 -3.30
CA ILE A 185 6.29 -3.35 -3.48
C ILE A 185 6.85 -2.75 -2.19
N VAL A 186 7.93 -1.98 -2.28
CA VAL A 186 8.39 -1.10 -1.19
C VAL A 186 7.99 0.33 -1.55
N TYR A 187 7.19 0.94 -0.70
CA TYR A 187 6.58 2.24 -0.91
C TYR A 187 7.03 3.22 0.17
N VAL A 188 7.85 4.19 -0.17
CA VAL A 188 8.25 5.26 0.75
C VAL A 188 7.23 6.38 0.69
N SER A 189 6.71 6.77 1.84
CA SER A 189 5.82 7.93 1.98
C SER A 189 5.96 8.58 3.35
N HIS A 190 5.66 9.86 3.41
CA HIS A 190 5.43 10.62 4.64
C HIS A 190 3.94 10.91 4.89
N SER A 191 3.05 10.43 4.01
CA SER A 191 1.60 10.57 4.13
C SER A 191 0.98 9.34 4.79
N ILE A 192 0.45 9.52 6.00
CA ILE A 192 -0.30 8.46 6.70
C ILE A 192 -1.56 8.05 5.93
N ALA A 193 -2.17 8.96 5.18
CA ALA A 193 -3.34 8.63 4.36
C ALA A 193 -3.00 7.63 3.25
N GLU A 194 -1.87 7.83 2.56
CA GLU A 194 -1.38 6.90 1.54
C GLU A 194 -1.04 5.54 2.16
N VAL A 195 -0.32 5.55 3.30
CA VAL A 195 0.04 4.33 4.05
C VAL A 195 -1.19 3.55 4.48
N ALA A 196 -2.17 4.22 5.09
CA ALA A 196 -3.41 3.59 5.54
C ALA A 196 -4.18 2.91 4.40
N ARG A 197 -4.15 3.53 3.23
CA ARG A 197 -4.84 3.05 2.03
C ARG A 197 -4.13 1.89 1.35
N LEU A 198 -2.80 1.97 1.26
CA LEU A 198 -2.00 1.08 0.41
C LEU A 198 -1.30 -0.06 1.17
N ALA A 199 -0.80 0.20 2.39
CA ALA A 199 0.14 -0.70 3.02
C ALA A 199 -0.49 -1.98 3.59
N SER A 200 0.09 -3.11 3.29
CA SER A 200 -0.14 -4.38 4.02
C SER A 200 0.77 -4.43 5.25
N THR A 201 2.04 -4.10 5.06
CA THR A 201 3.05 -4.02 6.13
C THR A 201 3.50 -2.57 6.27
N LEU A 202 3.60 -2.08 7.50
CA LEU A 202 4.12 -0.76 7.82
C LEU A 202 5.43 -0.90 8.61
N VAL A 203 6.46 -0.22 8.13
CA VAL A 203 7.77 -0.09 8.78
C VAL A 203 7.99 1.38 9.10
N ILE A 204 8.09 1.71 10.37
CA ILE A 204 8.33 3.07 10.85
C ILE A 204 9.80 3.24 11.16
N LEU A 205 10.45 4.18 10.47
CA LEU A 205 11.83 4.59 10.69
C LEU A 205 11.89 5.89 11.51
N SER A 206 12.75 5.89 12.52
CA SER A 206 13.10 7.07 13.31
C SER A 206 14.61 7.06 13.57
N GLU A 207 15.29 8.15 13.23
CA GLU A 207 16.73 8.34 13.47
C GLU A 207 17.60 7.16 13.01
N GLY A 208 17.32 6.64 11.82
CA GLY A 208 18.06 5.53 11.24
C GLY A 208 17.71 4.14 11.79
N ARG A 209 16.76 4.02 12.72
CA ARG A 209 16.35 2.76 13.32
C ARG A 209 14.89 2.45 13.05
N ILE A 210 14.55 1.16 13.10
CA ILE A 210 13.16 0.74 13.04
C ILE A 210 12.51 0.90 14.41
N ALA A 211 11.54 1.82 14.50
CA ALA A 211 10.72 2.00 15.69
C ALA A 211 9.61 0.96 15.79
N ALA A 212 9.05 0.54 14.64
CA ALA A 212 8.07 -0.53 14.55
C ALA A 212 8.03 -1.12 13.14
N ALA A 213 7.71 -2.40 13.05
CA ALA A 213 7.41 -3.11 11.79
C ALA A 213 6.34 -4.17 12.05
N GLY A 214 5.38 -4.32 11.12
CA GLY A 214 4.30 -5.30 11.22
C GLY A 214 3.11 -4.95 10.34
N PRO A 215 1.97 -5.67 10.51
CA PRO A 215 0.73 -5.35 9.82
C PRO A 215 0.33 -3.89 10.01
N ALA A 216 -0.02 -3.19 8.92
CA ALA A 216 -0.28 -1.75 8.96
C ALA A 216 -1.39 -1.37 9.95
N ALA A 217 -2.46 -2.19 10.03
CA ALA A 217 -3.57 -1.98 10.95
C ALA A 217 -3.14 -2.03 12.43
N GLU A 218 -2.22 -2.93 12.78
CA GLU A 218 -1.71 -3.07 14.14
C GLU A 218 -0.74 -1.93 14.50
N VAL A 219 0.23 -1.66 13.62
CA VAL A 219 1.25 -0.64 13.85
C VAL A 219 0.62 0.75 13.98
N MET A 220 -0.40 1.06 13.17
CA MET A 220 -1.08 2.35 13.21
C MET A 220 -1.89 2.59 14.48
N THR A 221 -2.24 1.56 15.23
CA THR A 221 -2.99 1.68 16.49
C THR A 221 -2.09 1.69 17.74
N ARG A 222 -0.78 1.71 17.58
CA ARG A 222 0.18 1.83 18.68
C ARG A 222 0.30 3.27 19.14
N LEU A 223 -0.05 3.55 20.40
CA LEU A 223 -0.04 4.89 20.98
C LEU A 223 1.36 5.45 21.21
N ASP A 224 2.35 4.58 21.48
CA ASP A 224 3.75 4.95 21.66
C ASP A 224 4.40 5.52 20.39
N LEU A 225 3.83 5.26 19.23
CA LEU A 225 4.32 5.74 17.92
C LEU A 225 3.71 7.10 17.50
N SER A 226 2.69 7.59 18.19
CA SER A 226 2.04 8.88 17.89
C SER A 226 3.00 10.07 17.78
N PRO A 227 4.09 10.19 18.56
CA PRO A 227 5.07 11.25 18.38
C PRO A 227 5.83 11.17 17.06
N ILE A 228 6.02 9.97 16.51
CA ILE A 228 6.75 9.72 15.27
C ILE A 228 5.84 9.88 14.05
N THR A 229 4.61 9.35 14.13
CA THR A 229 3.63 9.39 13.03
C THR A 229 2.99 10.76 12.86
N GLY A 230 3.12 11.62 13.84
CA GLY A 230 2.43 12.93 13.88
C GLY A 230 1.05 12.83 14.53
N ARG A 231 0.91 13.40 15.71
CA ARG A 231 -0.34 13.34 16.51
C ARG A 231 -1.63 13.69 15.77
N PRO A 232 -1.68 14.70 14.85
CA PRO A 232 -2.91 15.02 14.14
C PRO A 232 -3.39 13.93 13.19
N GLU A 233 -2.46 13.08 12.76
CA GLU A 233 -2.69 12.04 11.75
C GLU A 233 -2.93 10.65 12.36
N THR A 234 -2.82 10.50 13.68
CA THR A 234 -3.10 9.24 14.39
C THR A 234 -4.52 8.76 14.07
N GLY A 235 -4.66 7.46 13.84
CA GLY A 235 -5.94 6.83 13.50
C GLY A 235 -5.81 5.33 13.38
N ALA A 236 -6.92 4.69 13.07
CA ALA A 236 -7.00 3.25 12.87
C ALA A 236 -7.41 2.91 11.44
N ILE A 237 -7.06 1.73 10.99
CA ILE A 237 -7.55 1.11 9.76
C ILE A 237 -8.52 0.01 10.15
N ILE A 238 -9.74 0.07 9.64
CA ILE A 238 -10.74 -0.99 9.80
C ILE A 238 -10.91 -1.70 8.45
N GLU A 239 -10.74 -3.01 8.44
CA GLU A 239 -11.04 -3.83 7.27
C GLU A 239 -12.53 -4.15 7.23
N THR A 240 -13.18 -3.86 6.14
CA THR A 240 -14.63 -3.95 6.00
C THR A 240 -15.01 -4.60 4.68
N ARG A 241 -16.29 -4.97 4.57
CA ARG A 241 -16.90 -5.42 3.32
C ARG A 241 -18.17 -4.62 3.04
N ILE A 242 -18.36 -4.21 1.79
CA ILE A 242 -19.59 -3.54 1.35
C ILE A 242 -20.74 -4.53 1.45
N VAL A 243 -21.79 -4.14 2.17
CA VAL A 243 -23.05 -4.89 2.27
C VAL A 243 -23.98 -4.46 1.13
N ASP A 244 -24.29 -3.17 1.08
CA ASP A 244 -25.17 -2.56 0.09
C ASP A 244 -24.96 -1.05 -0.02
N HIS A 245 -25.71 -0.44 -0.91
CA HIS A 245 -25.74 1.00 -1.15
C HIS A 245 -27.15 1.54 -0.94
N ASP A 246 -27.28 2.53 -0.09
CA ASP A 246 -28.52 3.28 0.11
C ASP A 246 -28.55 4.44 -0.89
N ALA A 247 -29.30 4.27 -1.96
CA ALA A 247 -29.40 5.27 -3.03
C ALA A 247 -30.19 6.51 -2.58
N ALA A 248 -31.12 6.37 -1.61
CA ALA A 248 -31.95 7.48 -1.17
C ALA A 248 -31.15 8.50 -0.36
N PHE A 249 -30.17 8.02 0.41
CA PHE A 249 -29.33 8.89 1.26
C PHE A 249 -27.89 9.04 0.74
N GLY A 250 -27.52 8.39 -0.38
CA GLY A 250 -26.15 8.44 -0.90
C GLY A 250 -25.12 7.85 0.05
N LEU A 251 -25.47 6.77 0.74
CA LEU A 251 -24.61 6.09 1.70
C LEU A 251 -24.29 4.68 1.25
N THR A 252 -23.15 4.17 1.72
CA THR A 252 -22.74 2.76 1.61
C THR A 252 -22.70 2.16 3.01
N ARG A 253 -23.31 0.99 3.17
CA ARG A 253 -23.26 0.20 4.40
C ARG A 253 -22.14 -0.81 4.31
N LEU A 254 -21.27 -0.77 5.31
CA LEU A 254 -20.10 -1.62 5.45
C LEU A 254 -20.26 -2.54 6.66
N ARG A 255 -19.72 -3.74 6.57
CA ARG A 255 -19.63 -4.68 7.71
C ARG A 255 -18.17 -4.83 8.13
N ALA A 256 -17.92 -4.56 9.41
CA ALA A 256 -16.66 -4.75 10.11
C ALA A 256 -16.83 -5.74 11.26
N ALA A 257 -15.75 -6.16 11.92
CA ALA A 257 -15.84 -6.94 13.17
C ALA A 257 -16.48 -6.10 14.29
N ALA A 258 -16.15 -4.81 14.35
CA ALA A 258 -16.74 -3.84 15.28
C ALA A 258 -18.26 -3.69 15.15
N GLY A 259 -18.81 -3.93 13.96
CA GLY A 259 -20.22 -3.76 13.63
C GLY A 259 -20.44 -3.18 12.24
N GLU A 260 -21.62 -2.59 12.04
CA GLU A 260 -21.95 -1.92 10.78
C GLU A 260 -21.48 -0.47 10.79
N LEU A 261 -20.93 -0.04 9.65
CA LEU A 261 -20.54 1.34 9.41
C LEU A 261 -21.31 1.90 8.20
N ARG A 262 -21.73 3.15 8.30
CA ARG A 262 -22.33 3.92 7.22
C ARG A 262 -21.39 5.04 6.81
N VAL A 263 -20.96 4.99 5.56
CA VAL A 263 -20.01 5.95 4.97
C VAL A 263 -20.64 6.62 3.74
N PRO A 264 -20.12 7.75 3.26
CA PRO A 264 -20.53 8.31 1.98
C PRO A 264 -20.42 7.27 0.88
N ARG A 265 -21.25 7.40 -0.17
CA ARG A 265 -21.33 6.44 -1.27
C ARG A 265 -19.96 6.13 -1.85
N LEU A 266 -19.70 4.82 -1.98
CA LEU A 266 -18.51 4.28 -2.63
C LEU A 266 -18.88 3.71 -4.00
N GLU A 267 -18.05 3.98 -4.99
CA GLU A 267 -18.22 3.47 -6.37
C GLU A 267 -17.57 2.09 -6.55
N LEU A 268 -17.91 1.15 -5.66
CA LEU A 268 -17.45 -0.24 -5.67
C LEU A 268 -18.64 -1.17 -5.50
N PRO A 269 -18.68 -2.35 -6.12
CA PRO A 269 -19.80 -3.27 -6.01
C PRO A 269 -19.97 -3.83 -4.59
N ALA A 270 -21.20 -4.22 -4.25
CA ALA A 270 -21.47 -4.96 -3.02
C ALA A 270 -20.60 -6.23 -2.95
N GLY A 271 -20.18 -6.61 -1.74
CA GLY A 271 -19.25 -7.71 -1.49
C GLY A 271 -17.77 -7.31 -1.56
N SER A 272 -17.43 -6.14 -2.12
CA SER A 272 -16.04 -5.67 -2.18
C SER A 272 -15.45 -5.49 -0.78
N LYS A 273 -14.20 -5.93 -0.61
CA LYS A 273 -13.41 -5.61 0.59
C LYS A 273 -12.91 -4.18 0.48
N VAL A 274 -13.05 -3.42 1.53
CA VAL A 274 -12.57 -2.03 1.61
C VAL A 274 -11.90 -1.77 2.95
N ARG A 275 -10.89 -0.90 2.93
CA ARG A 275 -10.22 -0.39 4.12
C ARG A 275 -10.72 1.00 4.41
N VAL A 276 -11.13 1.24 5.64
CA VAL A 276 -11.64 2.53 6.10
C VAL A 276 -10.69 3.07 7.14
N ARG A 277 -10.14 4.25 6.90
CA ARG A 277 -9.36 4.97 7.90
C ARG A 277 -10.28 5.77 8.82
N VAL A 278 -10.13 5.59 10.12
CA VAL A 278 -10.79 6.37 11.15
C VAL A 278 -9.75 7.23 11.86
N ARG A 279 -9.86 8.55 11.76
CA ARG A 279 -8.95 9.47 12.44
C ARG A 279 -9.29 9.56 13.91
N ALA A 280 -8.30 9.51 14.79
CA ALA A 280 -8.51 9.56 16.25
C ALA A 280 -9.30 10.79 16.71
N ARG A 281 -9.14 11.93 16.03
CA ARG A 281 -9.86 13.19 16.33
C ARG A 281 -11.36 13.14 15.99
N ASP A 282 -11.77 12.22 15.13
CA ASP A 282 -13.15 12.10 14.65
C ASP A 282 -13.96 11.08 15.48
N VAL A 283 -13.30 10.44 16.46
CA VAL A 283 -13.92 9.47 17.38
C VAL A 283 -14.31 10.16 18.67
N MET A 284 -15.61 10.24 18.95
CA MET A 284 -16.14 10.65 20.24
C MET A 284 -16.38 9.43 21.11
N ILE A 285 -16.29 9.60 22.43
CA ILE A 285 -16.57 8.54 23.42
C ILE A 285 -17.83 8.85 24.21
N ALA A 286 -18.72 7.86 24.27
CA ALA A 286 -19.89 7.86 25.14
C ALA A 286 -19.80 6.71 26.14
N VAL A 287 -20.14 6.96 27.41
CA VAL A 287 -20.09 5.96 28.49
C VAL A 287 -21.42 5.18 28.64
N ARG A 288 -22.44 5.59 27.91
CA ARG A 288 -23.74 4.92 27.76
C ARG A 288 -24.07 4.91 26.28
N GLU A 289 -24.92 3.99 25.85
CA GLU A 289 -25.39 3.95 24.48
C GLU A 289 -26.09 5.27 24.13
N PRO A 290 -25.54 6.02 23.17
CA PRO A 290 -26.09 7.33 22.86
C PRO A 290 -27.32 7.19 21.95
N THR A 291 -28.33 8.03 22.20
CA THR A 291 -29.57 8.13 21.41
C THR A 291 -29.77 9.59 20.95
N GLY A 292 -30.52 9.78 19.87
CA GLY A 292 -30.85 11.11 19.38
C GLY A 292 -29.67 11.88 18.78
N LEU A 293 -28.67 11.20 18.20
CA LEU A 293 -27.49 11.79 17.59
C LEU A 293 -27.57 11.81 16.06
N SER A 294 -26.92 12.79 15.46
CA SER A 294 -26.71 12.82 14.00
C SER A 294 -25.56 11.90 13.54
N ALA A 295 -24.81 11.30 14.45
CA ALA A 295 -23.77 10.31 14.13
C ALA A 295 -24.42 8.95 13.91
N LEU A 296 -24.17 8.35 12.74
CA LEU A 296 -24.80 7.09 12.36
C LEU A 296 -23.98 5.85 12.77
N ASN A 297 -22.70 6.05 13.16
CA ASN A 297 -21.82 4.96 13.52
C ASN A 297 -21.56 4.99 15.02
N VAL A 298 -22.13 4.01 15.72
CA VAL A 298 -21.97 3.81 17.16
C VAL A 298 -21.46 2.38 17.37
N LEU A 299 -20.21 2.27 17.80
CA LEU A 299 -19.52 0.99 17.96
C LEU A 299 -19.25 0.71 19.44
N PRO A 300 -19.77 -0.38 20.01
CA PRO A 300 -19.42 -0.77 21.37
C PRO A 300 -17.95 -1.21 21.44
N GLY A 301 -17.25 -0.81 22.48
CA GLY A 301 -15.84 -1.14 22.67
C GLY A 301 -15.43 -1.11 24.12
N VAL A 302 -14.18 -1.54 24.35
CA VAL A 302 -13.53 -1.54 25.67
C VAL A 302 -12.23 -0.74 25.54
N ILE A 303 -11.96 0.13 26.49
CA ILE A 303 -10.69 0.88 26.56
C ILE A 303 -9.59 -0.12 26.94
N THR A 304 -8.63 -0.34 26.05
CA THR A 304 -7.50 -1.24 26.28
C THR A 304 -6.26 -0.51 26.79
N GLU A 305 -6.09 0.76 26.39
CA GLU A 305 -4.93 1.55 26.74
C GLU A 305 -5.28 3.04 26.77
N ILE A 306 -4.71 3.75 27.73
CA ILE A 306 -4.70 5.22 27.78
C ILE A 306 -3.25 5.64 27.61
N GLY A 307 -2.95 6.30 26.50
CA GLY A 307 -1.61 6.71 26.15
C GLY A 307 -1.09 7.82 27.06
N PRO A 308 0.23 8.07 27.02
CA PRO A 308 0.83 9.14 27.80
C PRO A 308 0.22 10.49 27.43
N SER A 309 -0.20 11.22 28.43
CA SER A 309 -0.78 12.55 28.27
C SER A 309 0.32 13.61 28.36
N GLU A 310 0.71 14.18 27.23
CA GLU A 310 1.51 15.38 27.21
C GLU A 310 0.60 16.58 26.94
N GLY A 311 0.53 17.51 27.92
CA GLY A 311 -0.35 18.67 27.83
C GLY A 311 -1.84 18.32 28.00
N PRO A 312 -2.78 19.04 27.34
CA PRO A 312 -4.22 18.92 27.59
C PRO A 312 -4.90 17.74 26.90
N ILE A 313 -4.18 16.98 26.05
CA ILE A 313 -4.75 15.94 25.19
C ILE A 313 -4.15 14.58 25.52
N ALA A 314 -4.97 13.53 25.45
CA ALA A 314 -4.55 12.13 25.53
C ALA A 314 -5.25 11.31 24.44
N GLU A 315 -4.65 10.19 24.11
CA GLU A 315 -5.18 9.22 23.17
C GLU A 315 -5.58 7.94 23.90
N LEU A 316 -6.70 7.37 23.49
CA LEU A 316 -7.22 6.11 24.01
C LEU A 316 -7.21 5.08 22.89
N ARG A 317 -6.77 3.87 23.20
CA ARG A 317 -6.97 2.70 22.33
C ARG A 317 -8.19 1.92 22.80
N LEU A 318 -9.04 1.57 21.87
CA LEU A 318 -10.26 0.82 22.06
C LEU A 318 -10.18 -0.51 21.32
N ASP A 319 -10.65 -1.57 21.91
CA ASP A 319 -11.02 -2.79 21.22
C ASP A 319 -12.52 -2.80 20.96
N CYS A 320 -12.91 -2.79 19.69
CA CYS A 320 -14.29 -2.86 19.25
C CYS A 320 -14.51 -4.24 18.58
N ARG A 321 -14.63 -5.30 19.42
CA ARG A 321 -14.85 -6.68 18.96
C ARG A 321 -13.77 -7.19 17.99
N GLY A 322 -12.51 -6.84 18.23
CA GLY A 322 -11.36 -7.24 17.40
C GLY A 322 -10.87 -6.15 16.45
N ASP A 323 -11.69 -5.14 16.12
CA ASP A 323 -11.20 -3.95 15.43
C ASP A 323 -10.67 -2.93 16.45
N ALA A 324 -9.41 -2.54 16.29
CA ALA A 324 -8.82 -1.51 17.15
C ALA A 324 -9.16 -0.11 16.64
N LEU A 325 -9.59 0.77 17.54
CA LEU A 325 -9.81 2.19 17.27
C LEU A 325 -8.97 3.05 18.19
N ILE A 326 -8.68 4.27 17.75
CA ILE A 326 -8.06 5.31 18.58
C ILE A 326 -9.02 6.47 18.70
N ALA A 327 -9.20 6.98 19.92
CA ALA A 327 -9.92 8.22 20.20
C ALA A 327 -8.97 9.24 20.81
N ARG A 328 -9.08 10.49 20.39
CA ARG A 328 -8.27 11.60 20.88
C ARG A 328 -9.15 12.56 21.67
N LEU A 329 -8.89 12.68 22.96
CA LEU A 329 -9.72 13.41 23.92
C LEU A 329 -8.90 14.39 24.73
N THR A 330 -9.61 15.34 25.38
CA THR A 330 -9.00 16.17 26.40
C THR A 330 -8.82 15.38 27.70
N ARG A 331 -7.81 15.69 28.49
CA ARG A 331 -7.63 15.12 29.83
C ARG A 331 -8.84 15.39 30.72
N GLN A 332 -9.48 16.57 30.57
CA GLN A 332 -10.70 16.89 31.25
C GLN A 332 -11.83 15.91 30.93
N SER A 333 -12.01 15.56 29.65
CA SER A 333 -13.02 14.56 29.24
C SER A 333 -12.77 13.20 29.87
N ILE A 334 -11.50 12.78 29.93
CA ILE A 334 -11.11 11.50 30.55
C ILE A 334 -11.47 11.52 32.04
N ALA A 335 -11.14 12.59 32.75
CA ALA A 335 -11.44 12.74 34.18
C ALA A 335 -12.95 12.82 34.44
N THR A 336 -13.68 13.68 33.71
CA THR A 336 -15.12 13.87 33.86
C THR A 336 -15.91 12.59 33.58
N LEU A 337 -15.54 11.87 32.53
CA LEU A 337 -16.17 10.60 32.16
C LEU A 337 -15.60 9.42 32.96
N LYS A 338 -14.60 9.63 33.82
CA LYS A 338 -13.92 8.61 34.64
C LYS A 338 -13.42 7.45 33.77
N LEU A 339 -12.83 7.73 32.60
CA LEU A 339 -12.35 6.71 31.67
C LEU A 339 -11.11 6.01 32.25
N SER A 340 -11.09 4.69 32.16
CA SER A 340 -10.00 3.83 32.63
C SER A 340 -9.86 2.59 31.75
N ASN A 341 -8.71 1.94 31.80
CA ASN A 341 -8.52 0.66 31.14
C ASN A 341 -9.56 -0.36 31.61
N GLY A 342 -10.09 -1.17 30.69
CA GLY A 342 -11.14 -2.13 30.94
C GLY A 342 -12.58 -1.56 30.92
N ARG A 343 -12.75 -0.23 30.84
CA ARG A 343 -14.07 0.37 30.82
C ARG A 343 -14.77 0.16 29.50
N LYS A 344 -16.03 -0.31 29.53
CA LYS A 344 -16.93 -0.39 28.37
C LYS A 344 -17.41 1.00 27.99
N VAL A 345 -17.35 1.32 26.71
CA VAL A 345 -17.71 2.61 26.12
C VAL A 345 -18.29 2.41 24.72
N TYR A 346 -18.79 3.48 24.13
CA TYR A 346 -19.21 3.52 22.73
C TYR A 346 -18.35 4.54 21.98
N ALA A 347 -17.73 4.08 20.87
CA ALA A 347 -17.08 4.94 19.90
C ALA A 347 -18.13 5.48 18.94
N VAL A 348 -18.25 6.79 18.84
CA VAL A 348 -19.27 7.49 18.04
C VAL A 348 -18.57 8.26 16.93
N ILE A 349 -18.92 7.96 15.67
CA ILE A 349 -18.26 8.50 14.48
C ILE A 349 -19.32 9.01 13.51
N LYS A 350 -19.18 10.25 13.02
CA LYS A 350 -20.05 10.77 11.97
C LYS A 350 -19.72 10.14 10.63
N SER A 351 -20.74 9.83 9.81
CA SER A 351 -20.50 9.30 8.45
C SER A 351 -19.71 10.26 7.57
N VAL A 352 -19.87 11.56 7.71
CA VAL A 352 -19.11 12.59 6.99
C VAL A 352 -17.65 12.70 7.41
N ALA A 353 -17.24 12.05 8.50
CA ALA A 353 -15.83 11.96 8.89
C ALA A 353 -15.03 10.98 8.02
N PHE A 354 -15.72 10.08 7.29
CA PHE A 354 -15.10 9.17 6.34
C PHE A 354 -14.92 9.86 5.00
N ASP A 355 -13.68 10.11 4.63
CA ASP A 355 -13.36 10.59 3.30
C ASP A 355 -13.42 9.41 2.32
N SER A 356 -14.34 9.46 1.36
CA SER A 356 -14.46 8.43 0.32
C SER A 356 -13.18 8.27 -0.51
N ARG A 357 -12.36 9.32 -0.61
CA ARG A 357 -11.04 9.30 -1.25
C ARG A 357 -9.98 8.55 -0.42
N ALA A 358 -10.18 8.46 0.89
CA ALA A 358 -9.31 7.75 1.82
C ALA A 358 -9.71 6.28 2.02
N VAL A 359 -10.79 5.83 1.37
CA VAL A 359 -11.22 4.43 1.39
C VAL A 359 -10.42 3.66 0.35
N GLY A 360 -9.63 2.69 0.79
CA GLY A 360 -8.83 1.81 -0.05
C GLY A 360 -9.50 0.46 -0.30
N ARG A 361 -9.08 -0.25 -1.36
CA ARG A 361 -9.44 -1.66 -1.54
C ARG A 361 -8.75 -2.51 -0.48
N GLY A 362 -9.50 -3.43 0.14
CA GLY A 362 -8.94 -4.42 1.07
C GLY A 362 -8.09 -5.44 0.32
N SER A 363 -6.94 -5.84 0.87
CA SER A 363 -6.10 -6.88 0.26
C SER A 363 -6.67 -8.27 0.51
N ASP A 364 -6.63 -9.16 -0.49
CA ASP A 364 -7.05 -10.57 -0.37
C ASP A 364 -5.99 -11.49 0.28
N MET A 365 -4.95 -10.93 0.87
CA MET A 365 -3.79 -11.68 1.39
C MET A 365 -4.04 -12.50 2.67
N ALA A 366 -5.23 -12.47 3.26
CA ALA A 366 -5.53 -13.30 4.42
C ALA A 366 -6.48 -14.44 4.04
N LYS A 367 -5.96 -15.51 3.50
CA LYS A 367 -6.46 -16.88 3.25
C LYS A 367 -6.39 -17.27 1.77
N SER A 368 -5.28 -17.79 1.32
CA SER A 368 -5.25 -18.70 0.18
C SER A 368 -4.21 -19.79 0.40
N ALA A 369 -4.52 -20.69 1.34
CA ALA A 369 -3.99 -22.05 1.31
C ALA A 369 -4.83 -23.00 0.43
N ASP A 370 -6.03 -22.56 -0.04
CA ASP A 370 -7.00 -23.45 -0.70
C ASP A 370 -7.38 -23.06 -2.14
N VAL A 371 -6.71 -22.10 -2.79
CA VAL A 371 -7.03 -21.70 -4.18
C VAL A 371 -5.88 -21.97 -5.16
N GLU A 372 -4.84 -22.71 -4.75
CA GLU A 372 -3.71 -23.03 -5.65
C GLU A 372 -4.05 -23.99 -6.81
N ALA A 373 -5.25 -24.58 -6.87
CA ALA A 373 -5.61 -25.58 -7.87
C ALA A 373 -6.43 -25.08 -9.07
N VAL A 374 -7.08 -23.90 -9.02
CA VAL A 374 -8.07 -23.52 -10.05
C VAL A 374 -7.60 -22.41 -10.99
N VAL A 375 -6.59 -21.60 -10.65
CA VAL A 375 -6.14 -20.48 -11.49
C VAL A 375 -4.90 -20.79 -12.31
N ALA A 376 -4.22 -21.92 -12.05
CA ALA A 376 -3.06 -22.34 -12.82
C ALA A 376 -3.43 -22.97 -14.19
N GLU A 377 -4.64 -23.49 -14.37
CA GLU A 377 -5.06 -24.16 -15.62
C GLU A 377 -5.53 -23.18 -16.71
N ASP A 378 -6.11 -22.03 -16.37
CA ASP A 378 -6.64 -21.09 -17.39
C ASP A 378 -5.62 -20.13 -17.98
N LEU A 379 -4.45 -19.97 -17.39
CA LEU A 379 -3.39 -19.10 -17.92
C LEU A 379 -2.36 -19.83 -18.82
N PHE A 380 -2.43 -21.16 -18.89
CA PHE A 380 -1.49 -21.97 -19.72
C PHE A 380 -2.14 -22.74 -20.88
N SER A 381 -3.48 -22.73 -21.03
CA SER A 381 -4.17 -23.50 -22.10
C SER A 381 -4.24 -22.78 -23.46
N GLY A 382 -3.68 -21.59 -23.59
CA GLY A 382 -3.74 -20.77 -24.81
C GLY A 382 -2.61 -20.98 -25.83
N ALA A 383 -1.64 -21.87 -25.61
CA ALA A 383 -0.44 -21.96 -26.43
C ALA A 383 -0.10 -23.37 -26.93
N THR A 384 -1.09 -24.13 -27.38
CA THR A 384 -0.80 -25.35 -28.19
C THR A 384 -2.01 -25.76 -29.00
N ARG A 385 -2.24 -25.09 -30.13
CA ARG A 385 -2.97 -25.61 -31.28
C ARG A 385 -2.70 -24.77 -32.52
N ARG A 386 -1.59 -24.98 -33.19
CA ARG A 386 -1.38 -24.84 -34.63
C ARG A 386 -0.17 -25.70 -34.97
N ASP A 387 -0.46 -26.71 -35.71
CA ASP A 387 0.27 -27.33 -36.79
C ASP A 387 0.15 -28.86 -36.74
N HIS A 388 -0.82 -29.32 -37.47
CA HIS A 388 -0.78 -30.56 -38.24
C HIS A 388 -2.05 -30.59 -39.11
N GLN A 389 -1.96 -30.00 -40.30
CA GLN A 389 -2.77 -30.43 -41.42
C GLN A 389 -1.82 -30.88 -42.54
N SER A 390 -1.89 -32.16 -42.74
CA SER A 390 -1.26 -32.99 -43.74
C SER A 390 -1.42 -32.44 -45.14
N ALA A 391 -0.32 -32.41 -45.87
CA ALA A 391 -0.27 -32.37 -47.32
C ALA A 391 -0.69 -33.74 -47.89
N ASP A 392 -1.78 -33.75 -48.66
CA ASP A 392 -2.10 -34.83 -49.59
C ASP A 392 -1.49 -34.52 -50.96
N PRO A 393 -0.92 -35.50 -51.69
CA PRO A 393 -0.29 -35.29 -52.98
C PRO A 393 -1.32 -35.35 -54.12
N ALA A 394 -1.17 -34.45 -55.06
CA ALA A 394 -1.92 -34.44 -56.31
C ALA A 394 -1.52 -35.59 -57.25
N PRO A 395 -2.48 -36.16 -58.01
CA PRO A 395 -2.14 -37.23 -58.98
C PRO A 395 -1.67 -36.63 -60.33
N ALA A 396 -0.76 -37.33 -60.91
CA ALA A 396 -0.33 -37.14 -62.27
C ALA A 396 -1.43 -37.59 -63.27
N ALA A 397 -1.64 -36.82 -64.32
CA ALA A 397 -2.20 -37.32 -65.58
C ALA A 397 -1.77 -36.39 -66.73
N ASP A 398 -1.16 -37.00 -67.72
CA ASP A 398 -1.03 -36.75 -69.17
C ASP A 398 -0.71 -35.33 -69.66
#